data_d2d873e38353015dafa9eaa1c0325928
#
_entry.id   d2d873e38353015dafa9eaa1c0325928
#
_cell.length_a   1.000
_cell.length_b   1.000
_cell.length_c   1.000
_cell.angle_alpha   90.00
_cell.angle_beta   90.00
_cell.angle_gamma   90.00
#
_symmetry.space_group_name_H-M   'P 1'
#
loop_
_entity.id
_entity.type
_entity.pdbx_description
1 polymer ?
#
loop_
_entity_poly.entity_id
_entity_poly.type
_entity_poly.pdbx_seq_one_letter_code
_entity_poly.pdbx_strand_id
1 'polypeptide(L)'
;MPESTRARTYPFTLDPFQQIATYCIERGESVLVSAHTSAGKTVVAEFAIATGLRAKQRVIYTSPIKALSNQKFRELEEQFGDVGLMTGEVTINPSASCLVMTTEILRSMLYRGSEVMREVAWVIFDEIHYMKDPGNAIVFF
;
A
#
# COMPACT_ATOMS: atom_id res chain seq x y z
N MET A 1 -16.54 -10.24 -10.95
CA MET A 1 -17.01 -8.97 -10.36
C MET A 1 -17.19 -7.95 -11.47
N PRO A 2 -18.34 -7.27 -11.51
CA PRO A 2 -18.56 -6.25 -12.53
C PRO A 2 -17.53 -5.13 -12.45
N GLU A 3 -17.09 -4.67 -13.59
CA GLU A 3 -16.07 -3.62 -13.67
C GLU A 3 -16.51 -2.33 -12.97
N SER A 4 -17.81 -2.00 -13.08
CA SER A 4 -18.35 -0.80 -12.48
C SER A 4 -18.32 -0.76 -10.94
N THR A 5 -18.14 -1.90 -10.29
CA THR A 5 -18.07 -2.00 -8.82
C THR A 5 -16.64 -2.03 -8.28
N ARG A 6 -15.65 -2.06 -9.14
CA ARG A 6 -14.25 -2.10 -8.73
C ARG A 6 -13.79 -0.72 -8.24
N ALA A 7 -12.90 -0.73 -7.25
CA ALA A 7 -12.28 0.50 -6.74
C ALA A 7 -11.46 1.22 -7.80
N ARG A 8 -10.91 0.48 -8.75
CA ARG A 8 -10.11 1.01 -9.84
C ARG A 8 -10.19 0.09 -11.05
N THR A 9 -10.21 0.67 -12.24
CA THR A 9 -10.16 -0.09 -13.49
C THR A 9 -8.86 0.20 -14.22
N TYR A 10 -8.46 -0.71 -15.10
CA TYR A 10 -7.20 -0.60 -15.84
C TYR A 10 -7.44 -0.70 -17.32
N PRO A 11 -6.69 0.08 -18.15
CA PRO A 11 -6.82 0.04 -19.60
C PRO A 11 -6.19 -1.20 -20.23
N PHE A 12 -5.66 -2.13 -19.44
CA PHE A 12 -5.02 -3.36 -19.88
C PHE A 12 -5.60 -4.56 -19.13
N THR A 13 -5.38 -5.76 -19.66
CA THR A 13 -5.81 -6.99 -19.01
C THR A 13 -4.86 -7.34 -17.87
N LEU A 14 -5.42 -7.56 -16.66
CA LEU A 14 -4.64 -7.97 -15.51
C LEU A 14 -4.20 -9.43 -15.66
N ASP A 15 -3.00 -9.74 -15.18
CA ASP A 15 -2.53 -11.12 -15.07
C ASP A 15 -3.36 -11.89 -14.06
N PRO A 16 -3.39 -13.25 -14.13
CA PRO A 16 -4.19 -14.06 -13.20
C PRO A 16 -3.94 -13.75 -11.73
N PHE A 17 -2.67 -13.58 -11.32
CA PHE A 17 -2.39 -13.28 -9.92
C PHE A 17 -2.91 -11.89 -9.52
N GLN A 18 -2.89 -10.93 -10.42
CA GLN A 18 -3.42 -9.59 -10.18
C GLN A 18 -4.94 -9.63 -10.05
N GLN A 19 -5.60 -10.42 -10.88
CA GLN A 19 -7.06 -10.58 -10.82
C GLN A 19 -7.49 -11.18 -9.49
N ILE A 20 -6.81 -12.23 -9.03
CA ILE A 20 -7.10 -12.88 -7.76
C ILE A 20 -6.84 -11.92 -6.60
N ALA A 21 -5.70 -11.25 -6.60
CA ALA A 21 -5.33 -10.32 -5.52
C ALA A 21 -6.32 -9.16 -5.41
N THR A 22 -6.66 -8.53 -6.54
CA THR A 22 -7.61 -7.41 -6.52
C THR A 22 -9.02 -7.85 -6.12
N TYR A 23 -9.41 -9.05 -6.51
CA TYR A 23 -10.68 -9.63 -6.08
C TYR A 23 -10.72 -9.82 -4.55
N CYS A 24 -9.66 -10.37 -3.97
CA CYS A 24 -9.57 -10.55 -2.53
C CYS A 24 -9.60 -9.20 -1.79
N ILE A 25 -8.91 -8.20 -2.31
CA ILE A 25 -8.90 -6.85 -1.74
C ILE A 25 -10.31 -6.24 -1.75
N GLU A 26 -11.04 -6.38 -2.84
CA GLU A 26 -12.43 -5.90 -2.90
C GLU A 26 -13.32 -6.57 -1.86
N ARG A 27 -13.02 -7.81 -1.49
CA ARG A 27 -13.76 -8.53 -0.45
C ARG A 27 -13.27 -8.22 0.95
N GLY A 28 -12.27 -7.37 1.11
CA GLY A 28 -11.72 -7.04 2.42
C GLY A 28 -10.78 -8.10 2.99
N GLU A 29 -10.25 -8.98 2.16
CA GLU A 29 -9.36 -10.04 2.59
C GLU A 29 -7.90 -9.62 2.49
N SER A 30 -7.08 -10.08 3.45
CA SER A 30 -5.63 -9.89 3.40
C SER A 30 -5.01 -10.77 2.32
N VAL A 31 -3.97 -10.26 1.66
CA VAL A 31 -3.34 -10.93 0.52
C VAL A 31 -1.83 -10.86 0.63
N LEU A 32 -1.16 -11.96 0.31
CA LEU A 32 0.28 -11.99 0.10
C LEU A 32 0.53 -12.15 -1.40
N VAL A 33 1.22 -11.17 -1.98
CA VAL A 33 1.54 -11.18 -3.41
C VAL A 33 3.04 -11.37 -3.58
N SER A 34 3.43 -12.40 -4.32
CA SER A 34 4.80 -12.64 -4.70
C SER A 34 4.87 -12.67 -6.21
N ALA A 35 5.70 -11.80 -6.78
CA ALA A 35 5.84 -11.69 -8.23
C ALA A 35 7.26 -11.35 -8.60
N HIS A 36 7.67 -11.74 -9.81
CA HIS A 36 9.02 -11.49 -10.30
C HIS A 36 9.23 -10.04 -10.73
N THR A 37 8.17 -9.31 -11.03
CA THR A 37 8.27 -7.92 -11.51
C THR A 37 7.67 -6.96 -10.49
N SER A 38 8.38 -5.85 -10.26
CA SER A 38 7.87 -4.78 -9.39
C SER A 38 6.61 -4.14 -9.97
N ALA A 39 6.55 -3.99 -11.30
CA ALA A 39 5.39 -3.37 -11.96
C ALA A 39 4.09 -4.14 -11.71
N GLY A 40 4.14 -5.48 -11.75
CA GLY A 40 2.97 -6.30 -11.48
C GLY A 40 2.44 -6.14 -10.07
N LYS A 41 3.33 -6.03 -9.08
CA LYS A 41 2.97 -5.82 -7.68
C LYS A 41 2.41 -4.42 -7.45
N THR A 42 2.94 -3.43 -8.14
CA THR A 42 2.49 -2.04 -8.02
C THR A 42 1.01 -1.90 -8.34
N VAL A 43 0.52 -2.60 -9.35
CA VAL A 43 -0.91 -2.61 -9.70
C VAL A 43 -1.76 -3.03 -8.51
N VAL A 44 -1.37 -4.11 -7.82
CA VAL A 44 -2.11 -4.61 -6.66
C VAL A 44 -2.06 -3.62 -5.50
N ALA A 45 -0.88 -3.03 -5.25
CA ALA A 45 -0.73 -2.04 -4.19
C ALA A 45 -1.61 -0.81 -4.44
N GLU A 46 -1.60 -0.30 -5.67
CA GLU A 46 -2.44 0.84 -6.04
C GLU A 46 -3.93 0.53 -5.91
N PHE A 47 -4.33 -0.69 -6.24
CA PHE A 47 -5.71 -1.12 -6.08
C PHE A 47 -6.14 -1.11 -4.61
N ALA A 48 -5.27 -1.59 -3.70
CA ALA A 48 -5.54 -1.58 -2.27
C ALA A 48 -5.68 -0.14 -1.75
N ILE A 49 -4.83 0.77 -2.19
CA ILE A 49 -4.92 2.19 -1.84
C ILE A 49 -6.25 2.77 -2.32
N ALA A 50 -6.61 2.53 -3.57
CA ALA A 50 -7.86 3.01 -4.12
C ALA A 50 -9.08 2.47 -3.35
N THR A 51 -9.04 1.21 -2.95
CA THR A 51 -10.10 0.58 -2.16
C THR A 51 -10.27 1.27 -0.81
N GLY A 52 -9.17 1.53 -0.11
CA GLY A 52 -9.21 2.22 1.17
C GLY A 52 -9.72 3.66 1.04
N LEU A 53 -9.24 4.39 0.05
CA LEU A 53 -9.65 5.77 -0.17
C LEU A 53 -11.12 5.88 -0.58
N ARG A 54 -11.60 4.94 -1.40
CA ARG A 54 -13.03 4.89 -1.77
C ARG A 54 -13.92 4.75 -0.55
N ALA A 55 -13.49 3.97 0.42
CA ALA A 55 -14.24 3.74 1.66
C ALA A 55 -13.97 4.82 2.71
N LYS A 56 -13.22 5.87 2.37
CA LYS A 56 -12.82 6.96 3.28
C LYS A 56 -12.06 6.45 4.50
N GLN A 57 -11.23 5.44 4.29
CA GLN A 57 -10.38 4.86 5.32
C GLN A 57 -8.92 5.24 5.04
N ARG A 58 -8.07 5.05 6.04
CA ARG A 58 -6.65 5.34 5.88
C ARG A 58 -5.91 4.10 5.42
N VAL A 59 -4.86 4.33 4.62
CA VAL A 59 -4.00 3.28 4.08
C VAL A 59 -2.56 3.65 4.42
N ILE A 60 -1.78 2.67 4.88
CA ILE A 60 -0.35 2.84 5.12
C ILE A 60 0.41 2.03 4.09
N TYR A 61 1.36 2.68 3.42
CA TYR A 61 2.32 2.03 2.53
C TYR A 61 3.69 2.10 3.17
N THR A 62 4.32 0.97 3.43
CA THR A 62 5.59 0.94 4.14
C THR A 62 6.66 0.16 3.38
N SER A 63 7.90 0.65 3.44
CA SER A 63 9.09 0.03 2.89
C SER A 63 10.22 0.16 3.90
N PRO A 64 11.11 -0.84 4.01
CA PRO A 64 12.26 -0.73 4.91
C PRO A 64 13.33 0.24 4.43
N ILE A 65 13.25 0.69 3.17
CA ILE A 65 14.26 1.54 2.56
C ILE A 65 13.73 2.96 2.41
N LYS A 66 14.41 3.91 3.07
CA LYS A 66 14.02 5.33 3.08
C LYS A 66 13.95 5.95 1.68
N ALA A 67 14.94 5.66 0.83
CA ALA A 67 14.95 6.20 -0.53
C ALA A 67 13.76 5.73 -1.35
N LEU A 68 13.35 4.47 -1.18
CA LEU A 68 12.16 3.93 -1.85
C LEU A 68 10.87 4.55 -1.30
N SER A 69 10.84 4.85 -0.01
CA SER A 69 9.68 5.54 0.60
C SER A 69 9.51 6.93 0.00
N ASN A 70 10.60 7.68 -0.15
CA ASN A 70 10.56 9.01 -0.77
C ASN A 70 10.06 8.94 -2.22
N GLN A 71 10.57 7.97 -2.99
CA GLN A 71 10.17 7.76 -4.37
C GLN A 71 8.68 7.39 -4.48
N LYS A 72 8.23 6.47 -3.64
CA LYS A 72 6.83 6.03 -3.61
C LYS A 72 5.89 7.17 -3.23
N PHE A 73 6.30 8.00 -2.28
CA PHE A 73 5.51 9.16 -1.89
C PHE A 73 5.23 10.05 -3.12
N ARG A 74 6.26 10.35 -3.90
CA ARG A 74 6.09 11.20 -5.09
C ARG A 74 5.18 10.54 -6.13
N GLU A 75 5.37 9.25 -6.38
CA GLU A 75 4.56 8.52 -7.35
C GLU A 75 3.08 8.45 -6.94
N LEU A 76 2.82 8.15 -5.67
CA LEU A 76 1.46 8.04 -5.17
C LEU A 76 0.77 9.39 -5.04
N GLU A 77 1.51 10.44 -4.70
CA GLU A 77 0.96 11.78 -4.63
C GLU A 77 0.45 12.25 -6.00
N GLU A 78 1.18 11.92 -7.07
CA GLU A 78 0.72 12.24 -8.42
C GLU A 78 -0.58 11.54 -8.78
N GLN A 79 -0.77 10.31 -8.30
CA GLN A 79 -1.95 9.51 -8.64
C GLN A 79 -3.16 9.81 -7.77
N PHE A 80 -2.96 9.97 -6.48
CA PHE A 80 -4.05 10.05 -5.51
C PHE A 80 -4.22 11.41 -4.84
N GLY A 81 -3.19 12.24 -4.86
CA GLY A 81 -3.23 13.60 -4.31
C GLY A 81 -3.09 13.66 -2.79
N ASP A 82 -3.97 13.02 -2.04
CA ASP A 82 -3.97 13.06 -0.58
C ASP A 82 -3.02 12.02 0.00
N VAL A 83 -1.73 12.28 -0.13
CA VAL A 83 -0.66 11.37 0.28
C VAL A 83 0.33 12.11 1.18
N GLY A 84 0.76 11.46 2.25
CA GLY A 84 1.75 11.99 3.17
C GLY A 84 2.98 11.08 3.26
N LEU A 85 4.03 11.59 3.86
CA LEU A 85 5.30 10.88 4.05
C LEU A 85 5.76 11.02 5.48
N MET A 86 6.15 9.91 6.10
CA MET A 86 6.74 9.90 7.44
C MET A 86 7.99 9.04 7.46
N THR A 87 9.14 9.67 7.58
CA THR A 87 10.42 9.01 7.79
C THR A 87 11.06 9.55 9.06
N GLY A 88 12.21 9.03 9.44
CA GLY A 88 12.91 9.54 10.62
C GLY A 88 13.36 10.99 10.50
N GLU A 89 13.46 11.52 9.28
CA GLU A 89 13.95 12.87 9.03
C GLU A 89 12.88 13.84 8.51
N VAL A 90 11.81 13.31 7.89
CA VAL A 90 10.83 14.13 7.17
C VAL A 90 9.42 13.70 7.54
N THR A 91 8.56 14.68 7.76
CA THR A 91 7.12 14.46 7.91
C THR A 91 6.39 15.43 6.98
N ILE A 92 5.62 14.90 6.04
CA ILE A 92 4.85 15.69 5.09
C ILE A 92 3.40 15.22 5.16
N ASN A 93 2.46 16.14 5.39
CA ASN A 93 1.02 15.86 5.42
C ASN A 93 0.64 14.61 6.24
N PRO A 94 0.91 14.60 7.56
CA PRO A 94 0.65 13.41 8.39
C PRO A 94 -0.84 13.08 8.54
N SER A 95 -1.72 13.97 8.14
CA SER A 95 -3.17 13.75 8.16
C SER A 95 -3.72 13.11 6.90
N ALA A 96 -2.85 12.83 5.91
CA ALA A 96 -3.28 12.27 4.64
C ALA A 96 -3.95 10.92 4.80
N SER A 97 -4.85 10.61 3.88
CA SER A 97 -5.53 9.32 3.86
C SER A 97 -4.61 8.18 3.46
N CYS A 98 -3.60 8.45 2.63
CA CYS A 98 -2.56 7.50 2.31
C CYS A 98 -1.24 8.00 2.90
N LEU A 99 -0.66 7.22 3.80
CA LEU A 99 0.61 7.56 4.43
C LEU A 99 1.70 6.60 3.98
N VAL A 100 2.73 7.14 3.34
CA VAL A 100 3.94 6.39 3.02
C VAL A 100 4.92 6.57 4.17
N MET A 101 5.49 5.48 4.67
CA MET A 101 6.42 5.55 5.78
C MET A 101 7.45 4.43 5.72
N THR A 102 8.53 4.59 6.47
CA THR A 102 9.48 3.49 6.64
C THR A 102 8.89 2.48 7.64
N THR A 103 9.34 1.24 7.55
CA THR A 103 8.90 0.17 8.44
C THR A 103 9.20 0.50 9.91
N GLU A 104 10.29 1.19 10.18
CA GLU A 104 10.65 1.63 11.54
C GLU A 104 9.61 2.58 12.12
N ILE A 105 9.09 3.51 11.32
CA ILE A 105 8.06 4.45 11.76
C ILE A 105 6.78 3.69 12.09
N LEU A 106 6.36 2.76 11.24
CA LEU A 106 5.19 1.95 11.49
C LEU A 106 5.34 1.17 12.79
N ARG A 107 6.49 0.55 13.00
CA ARG A 107 6.79 -0.18 14.24
C ARG A 107 6.66 0.71 15.46
N SER A 108 7.22 1.92 15.40
CA SER A 108 7.14 2.89 16.48
C SER A 108 5.69 3.28 16.78
N MET A 109 4.88 3.50 15.76
CA MET A 109 3.46 3.84 15.92
C MET A 109 2.67 2.70 16.57
N LEU A 110 2.95 1.47 16.19
CA LEU A 110 2.31 0.29 16.78
C LEU A 110 2.63 0.16 18.27
N TYR A 111 3.89 0.38 18.64
CA TYR A 111 4.31 0.32 20.04
C TYR A 111 3.68 1.42 20.89
N ARG A 112 3.49 2.60 20.34
CA ARG A 112 2.88 3.72 21.06
C ARG A 112 1.36 3.66 21.11
N GLY A 113 0.74 2.77 20.36
CA GLY A 113 -0.71 2.72 20.27
C GLY A 113 -1.31 3.98 19.67
N SER A 114 -0.69 4.47 18.59
CA SER A 114 -1.13 5.70 17.91
C SER A 114 -2.59 5.64 17.49
N GLU A 115 -3.31 6.76 17.66
CA GLU A 115 -4.71 6.87 17.22
C GLU A 115 -4.85 6.75 15.69
N VAL A 116 -3.81 7.13 14.95
CA VAL A 116 -3.80 6.98 13.49
C VAL A 116 -4.08 5.53 13.09
N MET A 117 -3.56 4.56 13.85
CA MET A 117 -3.74 3.15 13.54
C MET A 117 -5.19 2.67 13.63
N ARG A 118 -6.05 3.36 14.36
CA ARG A 118 -7.45 2.98 14.49
C ARG A 118 -8.24 3.20 13.21
N GLU A 119 -7.82 4.15 12.39
CA GLU A 119 -8.49 4.52 11.15
C GLU A 119 -7.94 3.78 9.94
N VAL A 120 -6.87 2.99 10.14
CA VAL A 120 -6.18 2.30 9.05
C VAL A 120 -6.92 1.03 8.69
N ALA A 121 -7.30 0.92 7.41
CA ALA A 121 -7.94 -0.27 6.87
C ALA A 121 -6.94 -1.23 6.22
N TRP A 122 -5.90 -0.68 5.61
CA TRP A 122 -4.92 -1.45 4.86
C TRP A 122 -3.51 -1.02 5.22
N VAL A 123 -2.64 -2.01 5.40
CA VAL A 123 -1.21 -1.79 5.53
C VAL A 123 -0.52 -2.59 4.44
N ILE A 124 0.28 -1.92 3.64
CA ILE A 124 1.03 -2.52 2.54
C ILE A 124 2.50 -2.61 2.96
N PHE A 125 3.03 -3.82 3.02
CA PHE A 125 4.45 -4.05 3.29
C PHE A 125 5.15 -4.36 1.98
N ASP A 126 5.91 -3.40 1.47
CA ASP A 126 6.67 -3.57 0.25
C ASP A 126 8.12 -3.97 0.57
N GLU A 127 8.75 -4.69 -0.33
CA GLU A 127 10.16 -5.07 -0.23
C GLU A 127 10.47 -5.98 0.98
N ILE A 128 9.50 -6.83 1.40
CA ILE A 128 9.71 -7.75 2.53
C ILE A 128 10.67 -8.89 2.23
N HIS A 129 11.16 -9.00 0.99
CA HIS A 129 12.17 -9.99 0.62
C HIS A 129 13.46 -9.86 1.44
N TYR A 130 13.69 -8.71 2.05
CA TYR A 130 14.78 -8.53 3.00
C TYR A 130 14.63 -9.40 4.25
N MET A 131 13.48 -10.02 4.43
CA MET A 131 13.20 -10.93 5.54
C MET A 131 13.45 -12.39 5.17
N LYS A 132 14.45 -12.68 4.32
CA LYS A 132 14.93 -14.00 3.90
C LYS A 132 14.18 -14.67 2.74
N ASP A 133 13.22 -14.00 2.14
CA ASP A 133 12.56 -14.53 0.95
C ASP A 133 13.26 -13.99 -0.29
N PRO A 134 13.73 -14.84 -1.23
CA PRO A 134 14.37 -14.38 -2.46
C PRO A 134 13.39 -13.72 -3.44
N GLY A 135 12.10 -13.84 -3.21
CA GLY A 135 11.08 -13.19 -4.04
C GLY A 135 10.68 -11.83 -3.51
N ASN A 136 10.25 -10.95 -4.40
CA ASN A 136 9.62 -9.70 -3.99
C ASN A 136 8.18 -9.98 -3.56
N ALA A 137 7.77 -9.46 -2.41
CA ALA A 137 6.44 -9.70 -1.89
C ALA A 137 5.80 -8.42 -1.34
N ILE A 138 4.48 -8.36 -1.40
CA ILE A 138 3.67 -7.31 -0.78
C ILE A 138 2.61 -7.99 0.06
N VAL A 139 2.47 -7.57 1.30
CA VAL A 139 1.45 -8.07 2.21
C VAL A 139 0.43 -6.98 2.45
N PHE A 140 -0.85 -7.34 2.40
CA PHE A 140 -1.96 -6.43 2.66
C PHE A 140 -2.75 -6.92 3.87
N PHE A 141 -3.13 -6.02 4.73
CA PHE A 141 -3.97 -6.32 5.88
C PHE A 141 -5.28 -5.55 5.81
#